data_b42aa5d82072ca1958577b5eecb640ff
#
_entry.id   b42aa5d82072ca1958577b5eecb640ff
#
_cell.length_a   1.000
_cell.length_b   1.000
_cell.length_c   1.000
_cell.angle_alpha   90.00
_cell.angle_beta   90.00
_cell.angle_gamma   90.00
#
_symmetry.space_group_name_H-M   'P 1'
#
loop_
_entity.id
_entity.type
_entity.pdbx_description
1 polymer ?
#
loop_
_entity_poly.entity_id
_entity_poly.type
_entity_poly.pdbx_seq_one_letter_code
_entity_poly.pdbx_strand_id
1 'polypeptide(L)'
;FFQILAQRFPDLLPAYEKHYPAGKSYGAVGDGWRRMALKIRELCEKHGIKDRMPRPIIPGDKFATNKRIVEILADKLYEMDLELAPKDRIWAYRKAAWAVEDLKQDIKLIHRAMGLKGIESIENIDTKMGGIIEKTLKNVLKEKTSAPKKATGQLF
;
A
#
# COMPACT_ATOMS: atom_id res chain seq x y z
N PHE A 1 8.48 24.81 -15.26
CA PHE A 1 7.44 23.99 -15.93
C PHE A 1 6.37 24.86 -16.58
N PHE A 2 5.67 25.76 -15.85
CA PHE A 2 4.59 26.59 -16.39
C PHE A 2 5.03 27.52 -17.52
N GLN A 3 6.25 28.03 -17.51
CA GLN A 3 6.81 28.83 -18.61
C GLN A 3 6.90 28.02 -19.91
N ILE A 4 7.38 26.77 -19.81
CA ILE A 4 7.45 25.87 -20.97
C ILE A 4 6.06 25.50 -21.45
N LEU A 5 5.12 25.25 -20.52
CA LEU A 5 3.74 24.93 -20.84
C LEU A 5 3.08 26.09 -21.60
N ALA A 6 3.23 27.32 -21.11
CA ALA A 6 2.69 28.52 -21.76
C ALA A 6 3.26 28.74 -23.17
N GLN A 7 4.53 28.41 -23.38
CA GLN A 7 5.18 28.59 -24.68
C GLN A 7 4.81 27.51 -25.69
N ARG A 8 4.73 26.26 -25.26
CA ARG A 8 4.58 25.12 -26.18
C ARG A 8 3.16 24.55 -26.24
N PHE A 9 2.38 24.73 -25.17
CA PHE A 9 1.03 24.15 -25.01
C PHE A 9 0.11 25.15 -24.31
N PRO A 10 -0.10 26.36 -24.88
CA PRO A 10 -0.88 27.42 -24.23
C PRO A 10 -2.31 27.00 -23.89
N ASP A 11 -2.94 26.14 -24.69
CA ASP A 11 -4.29 25.65 -24.49
C ASP A 11 -4.44 24.78 -23.22
N LEU A 12 -3.34 24.17 -22.75
CA LEU A 12 -3.33 23.36 -21.53
C LEU A 12 -3.09 24.18 -20.26
N LEU A 13 -2.57 25.40 -20.40
CA LEU A 13 -2.18 26.22 -19.26
C LEU A 13 -3.32 26.46 -18.26
N PRO A 14 -4.54 26.85 -18.67
CA PRO A 14 -5.64 27.09 -17.73
C PRO A 14 -6.04 25.83 -16.94
N ALA A 15 -6.00 24.66 -17.59
CA ALA A 15 -6.28 23.39 -16.93
C ALA A 15 -5.23 23.04 -15.86
N TYR A 16 -3.96 23.28 -16.16
CA TYR A 16 -2.87 23.05 -15.22
C TYR A 16 -2.90 24.03 -14.05
N GLU A 17 -3.14 25.32 -14.27
CA GLU A 17 -3.26 26.32 -13.21
C GLU A 17 -4.41 25.99 -12.24
N LYS A 18 -5.53 25.48 -12.76
CA LYS A 18 -6.65 25.00 -11.95
C LYS A 18 -6.26 23.84 -11.04
N HIS A 19 -5.46 22.89 -11.55
CA HIS A 19 -5.08 21.69 -10.78
C HIS A 19 -3.85 21.92 -9.90
N TYR A 20 -2.98 22.87 -10.24
CA TYR A 20 -1.75 23.18 -9.53
C TYR A 20 -1.67 24.68 -9.20
N PRO A 21 -2.58 25.22 -8.38
CA PRO A 21 -2.58 26.64 -8.04
C PRO A 21 -1.34 27.01 -7.25
N ALA A 22 -0.72 28.12 -7.62
CA ALA A 22 0.50 28.63 -6.98
C ALA A 22 0.33 28.76 -5.45
N GLY A 23 1.29 28.26 -4.70
CA GLY A 23 1.38 28.42 -3.25
C GLY A 23 0.40 27.58 -2.40
N LYS A 24 -0.43 26.72 -2.99
CA LYS A 24 -1.45 25.99 -2.23
C LYS A 24 -1.16 24.52 -1.97
N SER A 25 -0.39 23.82 -2.81
CA SER A 25 -0.16 22.39 -2.65
C SER A 25 1.07 21.93 -3.42
N TYR A 26 1.73 20.90 -2.91
CA TYR A 26 2.81 20.21 -3.62
C TYR A 26 2.29 19.27 -4.72
N GLY A 27 0.99 19.00 -4.76
CA GLY A 27 0.33 18.15 -5.73
C GLY A 27 -0.92 18.78 -6.33
N ALA A 28 -1.55 18.08 -7.26
CA ALA A 28 -2.79 18.52 -7.86
C ALA A 28 -3.89 18.67 -6.80
N VAL A 29 -4.67 19.74 -6.92
CA VAL A 29 -5.86 19.96 -6.09
C VAL A 29 -7.12 19.43 -6.80
N GLY A 30 -8.16 19.15 -6.01
CA GLY A 30 -9.41 18.59 -6.52
C GLY A 30 -9.41 17.07 -6.64
N ASP A 31 -10.37 16.52 -7.35
CA ASP A 31 -10.62 15.09 -7.49
C ASP A 31 -10.04 14.46 -8.77
N GLY A 32 -9.28 15.21 -9.54
CA GLY A 32 -8.72 14.77 -10.81
C GLY A 32 -7.86 13.52 -10.69
N TRP A 33 -7.02 13.45 -9.65
CA TRP A 33 -6.20 12.30 -9.35
C TRP A 33 -7.06 11.03 -9.08
N ARG A 34 -8.15 11.19 -8.34
CA ARG A 34 -9.07 10.11 -8.00
C ARG A 34 -9.77 9.56 -9.25
N ARG A 35 -10.28 10.44 -10.12
CA ARG A 35 -10.88 10.03 -11.39
C ARG A 35 -9.90 9.28 -12.26
N MET A 36 -8.66 9.75 -12.34
CA MET A 36 -7.60 9.08 -13.09
C MET A 36 -7.28 7.70 -12.48
N ALA A 37 -7.12 7.61 -11.17
CA ALA A 37 -6.85 6.36 -10.48
C ALA A 37 -7.98 5.32 -10.68
N LEU A 38 -9.24 5.75 -10.60
CA LEU A 38 -10.39 4.88 -10.87
C LEU A 38 -10.41 4.40 -12.33
N LYS A 39 -10.07 5.27 -13.28
CA LYS A 39 -10.00 4.88 -14.70
C LYS A 39 -8.86 3.91 -14.97
N ILE A 40 -7.70 4.11 -14.36
CA ILE A 40 -6.57 3.15 -14.45
C ILE A 40 -6.97 1.80 -13.86
N ARG A 41 -7.63 1.79 -12.69
CA ARG A 41 -8.12 0.56 -12.06
C ARG A 41 -9.07 -0.20 -12.99
N GLU A 42 -10.08 0.47 -13.56
CA GLU A 42 -11.02 -0.11 -14.52
C GLU A 42 -10.29 -0.76 -15.71
N LEU A 43 -9.30 -0.05 -16.27
CA LEU A 43 -8.51 -0.57 -17.37
C LEU A 43 -7.67 -1.78 -16.97
N CYS A 44 -7.05 -1.73 -15.80
CA CYS A 44 -6.27 -2.84 -15.27
C CYS A 44 -7.14 -4.09 -15.03
N GLU A 45 -8.31 -3.92 -14.44
CA GLU A 45 -9.30 -5.00 -14.25
C GLU A 45 -9.73 -5.60 -15.58
N LYS A 46 -10.06 -4.75 -16.57
CA LYS A 46 -10.44 -5.18 -17.92
C LYS A 46 -9.36 -6.03 -18.60
N HIS A 47 -8.10 -5.74 -18.36
CA HIS A 47 -6.96 -6.43 -18.96
C HIS A 47 -6.32 -7.50 -18.05
N GLY A 48 -6.89 -7.77 -16.89
CA GLY A 48 -6.39 -8.79 -15.96
C GLY A 48 -5.01 -8.49 -15.37
N ILE A 49 -4.61 -7.21 -15.31
CA ILE A 49 -3.35 -6.76 -14.73
C ILE A 49 -3.60 -6.02 -13.41
N LYS A 50 -2.60 -6.01 -12.53
CA LYS A 50 -2.70 -5.25 -11.28
C LYS A 50 -2.45 -3.77 -11.56
N ASP A 51 -3.23 -2.89 -10.92
CA ASP A 51 -3.06 -1.43 -10.96
C ASP A 51 -1.86 -0.93 -10.14
N ARG A 52 -1.23 -1.85 -9.40
CA ARG A 52 -0.05 -1.55 -8.57
C ARG A 52 0.96 -2.69 -8.63
N MET A 53 2.24 -2.32 -8.53
CA MET A 53 3.32 -3.28 -8.46
C MET A 53 3.33 -3.95 -7.09
N PRO A 54 3.26 -5.29 -7.00
CA PRO A 54 3.41 -6.00 -5.74
C PRO A 54 4.83 -5.81 -5.18
N ARG A 55 4.96 -5.86 -3.85
CA ARG A 55 6.29 -5.83 -3.22
C ARG A 55 7.09 -7.07 -3.61
N PRO A 56 8.35 -6.89 -4.03
CA PRO A 56 9.18 -8.03 -4.40
C PRO A 56 9.53 -8.85 -3.15
N ILE A 57 9.16 -10.13 -3.17
CA ILE A 57 9.51 -11.11 -2.15
C ILE A 57 10.32 -12.20 -2.82
N ILE A 58 11.62 -12.26 -2.53
CA ILE A 58 12.53 -13.26 -3.07
C ILE A 58 12.57 -14.51 -2.19
N PRO A 59 12.90 -15.69 -2.73
CA PRO A 59 13.12 -16.88 -1.93
C PRO A 59 14.17 -16.65 -0.83
N GLY A 60 13.88 -17.05 0.40
CA GLY A 60 14.77 -16.85 1.54
C GLY A 60 14.70 -15.46 2.20
N ASP A 61 13.82 -14.56 1.75
CA ASP A 61 13.64 -13.25 2.36
C ASP A 61 13.20 -13.39 3.82
N LYS A 62 14.03 -12.91 4.74
CA LYS A 62 13.82 -12.96 6.18
C LYS A 62 12.58 -12.16 6.61
N PHE A 63 12.20 -11.15 5.84
CA PHE A 63 11.08 -10.25 6.10
C PHE A 63 9.88 -10.48 5.17
N ALA A 64 9.82 -11.63 4.51
CA ALA A 64 8.74 -11.95 3.57
C ALA A 64 7.34 -11.78 4.19
N THR A 65 7.18 -12.10 5.48
CA THR A 65 5.90 -11.94 6.19
C THR A 65 5.58 -10.47 6.43
N ASN A 66 6.57 -9.68 6.88
CA ASN A 66 6.41 -8.24 7.06
C ASN A 66 6.00 -7.57 5.74
N LYS A 67 6.73 -7.84 4.66
CA LYS A 67 6.44 -7.30 3.32
C LYS A 67 5.03 -7.63 2.86
N ARG A 68 4.56 -8.86 3.09
CA ARG A 68 3.20 -9.26 2.71
C ARG A 68 2.13 -8.54 3.52
N ILE A 69 2.34 -8.37 4.84
CA ILE A 69 1.44 -7.60 5.69
C ILE A 69 1.41 -6.13 5.25
N VAL A 70 2.57 -5.53 5.02
CA VAL A 70 2.67 -4.13 4.55
C VAL A 70 1.95 -3.95 3.22
N GLU A 71 2.09 -4.89 2.28
CA GLU A 71 1.36 -4.86 1.00
C GLU A 71 -0.15 -4.84 1.24
N ILE A 72 -0.69 -5.75 2.07
CA ILE A 72 -2.13 -5.81 2.37
C ILE A 72 -2.63 -4.53 3.04
N LEU A 73 -1.86 -3.97 3.98
CA LEU A 73 -2.20 -2.70 4.63
C LEU A 73 -2.18 -1.52 3.64
N ALA A 74 -1.19 -1.49 2.72
CA ALA A 74 -1.07 -0.48 1.68
C ALA A 74 -2.21 -0.57 0.66
N ASP A 75 -2.63 -1.79 0.30
CA ASP A 75 -3.78 -2.02 -0.57
C ASP A 75 -5.05 -1.47 0.07
N LYS A 76 -5.25 -1.76 1.35
CA LYS A 76 -6.42 -1.25 2.08
C LYS A 76 -6.41 0.27 2.24
N LEU A 77 -5.22 0.84 2.46
CA LEU A 77 -5.04 2.29 2.51
C LEU A 77 -5.41 2.95 1.17
N TYR A 78 -4.98 2.37 0.05
CA TYR A 78 -5.32 2.88 -1.27
C TYR A 78 -6.83 2.82 -1.57
N GLU A 79 -7.49 1.72 -1.18
CA GLU A 79 -8.95 1.62 -1.30
C GLU A 79 -9.63 2.72 -0.49
N MET A 80 -9.24 2.91 0.78
CA MET A 80 -9.79 3.95 1.63
C MET A 80 -9.57 5.37 1.09
N ASP A 81 -8.43 5.62 0.46
CA ASP A 81 -8.12 6.91 -0.16
C ASP A 81 -9.03 7.18 -1.38
N LEU A 82 -9.28 6.16 -2.20
CA LEU A 82 -10.24 6.24 -3.31
C LEU A 82 -11.68 6.41 -2.84
N GLU A 83 -12.05 5.83 -1.70
CA GLU A 83 -13.37 5.93 -1.07
C GLU A 83 -13.55 7.24 -0.30
N LEU A 84 -12.52 8.09 -0.21
CA LEU A 84 -12.51 9.32 0.59
C LEU A 84 -12.79 9.06 2.08
N ALA A 85 -12.28 7.97 2.61
CA ALA A 85 -12.40 7.63 4.02
C ALA A 85 -11.78 8.73 4.92
N PRO A 86 -12.18 8.83 6.20
CA PRO A 86 -11.61 9.79 7.15
C PRO A 86 -10.08 9.73 7.20
N LYS A 87 -9.43 10.89 7.18
CA LYS A 87 -7.97 11.01 7.10
C LYS A 87 -7.24 10.35 8.28
N ASP A 88 -7.81 10.43 9.48
CA ASP A 88 -7.28 9.78 10.69
C ASP A 88 -7.18 8.26 10.51
N ARG A 89 -8.21 7.65 9.90
CA ARG A 89 -8.22 6.22 9.58
C ARG A 89 -7.15 5.87 8.54
N ILE A 90 -7.03 6.65 7.47
CA ILE A 90 -6.00 6.49 6.44
C ILE A 90 -4.60 6.57 7.08
N TRP A 91 -4.39 7.55 7.96
CA TRP A 91 -3.13 7.74 8.67
C TRP A 91 -2.80 6.60 9.62
N ALA A 92 -3.79 6.02 10.31
CA ALA A 92 -3.57 4.86 11.18
C ALA A 92 -3.00 3.66 10.40
N TYR A 93 -3.59 3.34 9.24
CA TYR A 93 -3.07 2.27 8.37
C TYR A 93 -1.68 2.57 7.81
N ARG A 94 -1.42 3.83 7.45
CA ARG A 94 -0.12 4.26 6.92
C ARG A 94 0.99 4.12 7.96
N LYS A 95 0.76 4.61 9.18
CA LYS A 95 1.71 4.47 10.29
C LYS A 95 1.97 3.02 10.64
N ALA A 96 0.92 2.20 10.68
CA ALA A 96 1.06 0.78 10.96
C ALA A 96 1.84 0.04 9.87
N ALA A 97 1.62 0.37 8.60
CA ALA A 97 2.39 -0.20 7.50
C ALA A 97 3.88 0.14 7.62
N TRP A 98 4.22 1.40 7.90
CA TRP A 98 5.60 1.82 8.14
C TRP A 98 6.21 1.14 9.36
N ALA A 99 5.48 1.07 10.48
CA ALA A 99 5.96 0.40 11.69
C ALA A 99 6.31 -1.08 11.45
N VAL A 100 5.49 -1.80 10.67
CA VAL A 100 5.78 -3.19 10.29
C VAL A 100 6.95 -3.28 9.30
N GLU A 101 7.08 -2.32 8.38
CA GLU A 101 8.17 -2.28 7.40
C GLU A 101 9.54 -2.06 8.06
N ASP A 102 9.60 -1.18 9.06
CA ASP A 102 10.82 -0.79 9.77
C ASP A 102 11.30 -1.82 10.80
N LEU A 103 10.52 -2.87 11.06
CA LEU A 103 10.88 -3.92 12.01
C LEU A 103 12.22 -4.58 11.63
N LYS A 104 13.07 -4.77 12.63
CA LYS A 104 14.37 -5.46 12.47
C LYS A 104 14.28 -6.99 12.57
N GLN A 105 13.06 -7.50 12.81
CA GLN A 105 12.76 -8.93 12.86
C GLN A 105 11.40 -9.24 12.24
N ASP A 106 11.17 -10.51 11.88
CA ASP A 106 9.89 -10.93 11.31
C ASP A 106 8.80 -10.85 12.40
N ILE A 107 7.70 -10.16 12.10
CA ILE A 107 6.56 -9.97 13.01
C ILE A 107 5.97 -11.28 13.51
N LYS A 108 6.08 -12.37 12.74
CA LYS A 108 5.66 -13.70 13.17
C LYS A 108 6.43 -14.18 14.42
N LEU A 109 7.69 -13.77 14.59
CA LEU A 109 8.50 -14.10 15.77
C LEU A 109 8.03 -13.31 16.97
N ILE A 110 7.73 -12.02 16.80
CA ILE A 110 7.13 -11.16 17.84
C ILE A 110 5.80 -11.78 18.31
N HIS A 111 4.93 -12.11 17.36
CA HIS A 111 3.63 -12.71 17.67
C HIS A 111 3.77 -14.08 18.35
N ARG A 112 4.73 -14.93 17.92
CA ARG A 112 4.98 -16.23 18.57
C ARG A 112 5.43 -16.09 20.01
N ALA A 113 6.24 -15.07 20.31
CA ALA A 113 6.77 -14.85 21.65
C ALA A 113 5.75 -14.22 22.62
N MET A 114 4.98 -13.23 22.16
CA MET A 114 4.15 -12.38 23.02
C MET A 114 2.68 -12.26 22.56
N GLY A 115 2.28 -12.98 21.49
CA GLY A 115 0.92 -12.91 20.95
C GLY A 115 0.55 -11.51 20.46
N LEU A 116 -0.73 -11.16 20.58
CA LEU A 116 -1.26 -9.86 20.20
C LEU A 116 -0.55 -8.70 20.93
N LYS A 117 -0.24 -8.87 22.23
CA LYS A 117 0.46 -7.85 23.03
C LYS A 117 1.82 -7.48 22.44
N GLY A 118 2.52 -8.43 21.82
CA GLY A 118 3.77 -8.15 21.13
C GLY A 118 3.59 -7.27 19.90
N ILE A 119 2.48 -7.44 19.16
CA ILE A 119 2.16 -6.57 18.02
C ILE A 119 1.76 -5.17 18.52
N GLU A 120 0.94 -5.08 19.57
CA GLU A 120 0.51 -3.82 20.17
C GLU A 120 1.65 -3.03 20.82
N SER A 121 2.75 -3.68 21.20
CA SER A 121 3.94 -3.01 21.73
C SER A 121 4.79 -2.34 20.66
N ILE A 122 4.51 -2.55 19.38
CA ILE A 122 5.20 -1.88 18.28
C ILE A 122 4.74 -0.42 18.22
N GLU A 123 5.70 0.50 18.16
CA GLU A 123 5.40 1.93 18.07
C GLU A 123 4.43 2.25 16.94
N ASN A 124 3.49 3.15 17.17
CA ASN A 124 2.43 3.53 16.23
C ASN A 124 1.38 2.45 15.89
N ILE A 125 1.32 1.37 16.64
CA ILE A 125 0.29 0.34 16.51
C ILE A 125 -0.58 0.36 17.79
N ASP A 126 -1.81 0.84 17.66
CA ASP A 126 -2.81 0.78 18.72
C ASP A 126 -3.51 -0.60 18.78
N THR A 127 -4.30 -0.84 19.80
CA THR A 127 -5.04 -2.11 19.99
C THR A 127 -5.91 -2.48 18.80
N LYS A 128 -6.57 -1.51 18.17
CA LYS A 128 -7.42 -1.76 17.01
C LYS A 128 -6.60 -2.21 15.80
N MET A 129 -5.50 -1.53 15.54
CA MET A 129 -4.60 -1.84 14.45
C MET A 129 -3.83 -3.14 14.74
N GLY A 130 -3.44 -3.39 15.98
CA GLY A 130 -2.85 -4.65 16.43
C GLY A 130 -3.72 -5.86 16.09
N GLY A 131 -5.03 -5.77 16.38
CA GLY A 131 -5.99 -6.82 16.02
C GLY A 131 -6.13 -7.03 14.50
N ILE A 132 -6.09 -5.97 13.71
CA ILE A 132 -6.11 -6.04 12.24
C ILE A 132 -4.85 -6.74 11.72
N ILE A 133 -3.69 -6.35 12.24
CA ILE A 133 -2.41 -6.94 11.84
C ILE A 133 -2.34 -8.41 12.24
N GLU A 134 -2.79 -8.77 13.43
CA GLU A 134 -2.82 -10.16 13.88
C GLU A 134 -3.69 -11.04 12.98
N LYS A 135 -4.90 -10.56 12.64
CA LYS A 135 -5.78 -11.24 11.69
C LYS A 135 -5.13 -11.43 10.33
N THR A 136 -4.48 -10.38 9.82
CA THR A 136 -3.76 -10.39 8.55
C THR A 136 -2.61 -11.38 8.60
N LEU A 137 -1.82 -11.39 9.67
CA LEU A 137 -0.72 -12.33 9.88
C LEU A 137 -1.22 -13.78 9.85
N LYS A 138 -2.31 -14.09 10.58
CA LYS A 138 -2.90 -15.43 10.60
C LYS A 138 -3.33 -15.88 9.21
N ASN A 139 -3.88 -14.99 8.39
CA ASN A 139 -4.27 -15.30 7.00
C ASN A 139 -3.05 -15.56 6.11
N VAL A 140 -2.03 -14.69 6.16
CA VAL A 140 -0.77 -14.85 5.41
C VAL A 140 -0.06 -16.16 5.75
N LEU A 141 -0.10 -16.59 7.01
CA LEU A 141 0.50 -17.85 7.41
C LEU A 141 -0.29 -19.08 6.90
N LYS A 142 -1.63 -18.99 6.87
CA LYS A 142 -2.49 -20.06 6.30
C LYS A 142 -2.26 -20.20 4.79
N GLU A 143 -2.16 -19.10 4.03
CA GLU A 143 -1.91 -19.13 2.59
C GLU A 143 -0.58 -19.84 2.25
N LYS A 144 0.47 -19.62 3.05
CA LYS A 144 1.76 -20.31 2.89
C LYS A 144 1.67 -21.83 3.13
N THR A 145 0.75 -22.27 3.99
CA THR A 145 0.58 -23.68 4.32
C THR A 145 -0.24 -24.42 3.26
N SER A 146 -1.14 -23.69 2.57
CA SER A 146 -2.06 -24.24 1.56
C SER A 146 -1.52 -24.18 0.14
N ALA A 147 -0.44 -23.42 -0.13
CA ALA A 147 0.17 -23.36 -1.45
C ALA A 147 0.82 -24.73 -1.80
N PRO A 148 0.43 -25.39 -2.90
CA PRO A 148 1.08 -26.62 -3.32
C PRO A 148 2.57 -26.34 -3.55
N LYS A 149 3.44 -27.19 -3.01
CA LYS A 149 4.87 -27.18 -3.34
C LYS A 149 4.97 -27.30 -4.86
N LYS A 150 5.25 -26.18 -5.54
CA LYS A 150 5.57 -26.23 -6.98
C LYS A 150 6.72 -27.20 -7.15
N ALA A 151 6.45 -28.29 -7.83
CA ALA A 151 7.47 -29.23 -8.25
C ALA A 151 8.60 -28.45 -8.94
N THR A 152 9.82 -28.70 -8.50
CA THR A 152 11.05 -28.26 -9.14
C THR A 152 11.11 -28.92 -10.52
N GLY A 153 10.43 -28.32 -11.50
CA GLY A 153 10.50 -28.74 -12.90
C GLY A 153 11.76 -28.14 -13.49
N GLN A 154 12.66 -29.01 -13.87
CA GLN A 154 13.86 -28.77 -14.63
C GLN A 154 13.59 -27.83 -15.81
N LEU A 155 14.34 -26.74 -15.88
CA LEU A 155 14.54 -25.98 -17.10
C LEU A 155 15.77 -26.55 -17.79
N PHE A 156 15.54 -27.20 -18.93
CA PHE A 156 16.56 -27.42 -19.95
C PHE A 156 16.71 -26.18 -20.81
#